data_4f4fa39ab4ae6c335c151fc9fbebc617
#
_entry.id   4f4fa39ab4ae6c335c151fc9fbebc617
#
_cell.length_a   1.000
_cell.length_b   1.000
_cell.length_c   1.000
_cell.angle_alpha   90.00
_cell.angle_beta   90.00
_cell.angle_gamma   90.00
#
_symmetry.space_group_name_H-M   'P 1'
#
loop_
_entity.id
_entity.type
_entity.pdbx_description
1 polymer ?
#
loop_
_entity_poly.entity_id
_entity_poly.type
_entity_poly.pdbx_seq_one_letter_code
_entity_poly.pdbx_strand_id
1 'polypeptide(L)'
;MQSPLVCSSGLSRHPLIGLTSLLTVAVVGIGLVAAEPGRAASLDEGVEHYRAYLIADVDRTLTSAKRLRDSAAAGDLAGAKQAWIEARIGWERSEVFTTGFVPELDRDIDAWPNGVVGFHAIEARLFGANQTGFANEVNGLLLRLAELSTTVRDIKLTAQGLLNGVVRLAYEVGESKVDGGESRVSGTSLNDMRNNVDGIELAYRTIFASEVDARDRQLGAGLQRSIDELKTMVDRPDLRHVDPDQLRAATEELVLKLQSAASLLQLEKPTLEASAR
;
A
#
# COMPACT_ATOMS: atom_id res chain seq x y z
N MET A 1 -1.80 30.56 67.24
CA MET A 1 -2.80 31.08 68.18
C MET A 1 -4.16 30.59 67.76
N GLN A 2 -4.62 29.70 68.53
CA GLN A 2 -6.02 29.48 69.01
C GLN A 2 -7.06 29.03 68.02
N SER A 3 -7.36 27.74 68.07
CA SER A 3 -8.71 27.16 68.06
C SER A 3 -9.46 27.68 69.32
N PRO A 4 -10.75 27.34 69.64
CA PRO A 4 -11.70 26.32 69.09
C PRO A 4 -13.19 26.71 69.18
N LEU A 5 -14.10 25.76 69.02
CA LEU A 5 -15.36 25.35 69.71
C LEU A 5 -16.51 25.16 68.77
N VAL A 6 -17.06 24.01 68.55
CA VAL A 6 -17.89 23.05 69.32
C VAL A 6 -19.35 23.45 69.47
N CYS A 7 -20.17 22.45 69.23
CA CYS A 7 -21.58 22.16 69.63
C CYS A 7 -22.63 22.31 68.51
N SER A 8 -23.63 21.49 68.38
CA SER A 8 -24.05 20.18 68.88
C SER A 8 -25.45 19.91 68.28
N SER A 9 -25.70 18.65 68.06
CA SER A 9 -26.99 17.94 68.22
C SER A 9 -28.26 18.38 67.48
N GLY A 10 -28.87 17.46 66.80
CA GLY A 10 -30.26 17.45 66.39
C GLY A 10 -30.64 16.17 65.68
N LEU A 11 -30.91 15.10 66.46
CA LEU A 11 -31.60 13.90 65.92
C LEU A 11 -33.02 14.24 65.55
N SER A 12 -33.44 13.85 64.34
CA SER A 12 -34.87 13.64 64.04
C SER A 12 -35.00 12.41 63.17
N ARG A 13 -35.63 11.40 63.70
CA ARG A 13 -36.06 10.16 63.04
C ARG A 13 -37.38 10.44 62.36
N HIS A 14 -37.54 10.03 61.11
CA HIS A 14 -38.84 9.55 60.50
C HIS A 14 -38.54 8.82 59.15
N PRO A 15 -39.51 8.07 58.60
CA PRO A 15 -39.34 6.64 58.44
C PRO A 15 -39.13 6.22 56.96
N LEU A 16 -38.71 4.98 56.80
CA LEU A 16 -38.60 4.20 55.58
C LEU A 16 -39.89 4.22 54.75
N ILE A 17 -39.79 4.66 53.48
CA ILE A 17 -40.65 4.22 52.42
C ILE A 17 -39.74 3.57 51.37
N GLY A 18 -39.90 2.26 51.26
CA GLY A 18 -39.19 1.46 50.27
C GLY A 18 -39.74 1.76 48.87
N LEU A 19 -38.86 2.16 47.96
CA LEU A 19 -39.15 2.13 46.54
C LEU A 19 -38.13 1.18 45.94
N THR A 20 -38.56 -0.07 45.68
CA THR A 20 -37.86 -1.05 44.91
C THR A 20 -37.91 -0.63 43.44
N SER A 21 -36.86 0.05 42.98
CA SER A 21 -36.62 0.25 41.56
C SER A 21 -36.04 -1.04 40.95
N LEU A 22 -36.87 -1.74 40.19
CA LEU A 22 -36.41 -2.78 39.30
C LEU A 22 -35.49 -2.13 38.22
N LEU A 23 -34.21 -2.35 38.35
CA LEU A 23 -33.28 -2.05 37.27
C LEU A 23 -33.41 -3.17 36.24
N THR A 24 -34.13 -2.89 35.15
CA THR A 24 -34.13 -3.79 33.97
C THR A 24 -32.81 -3.56 33.23
N VAL A 25 -31.85 -4.45 33.44
CA VAL A 25 -30.61 -4.52 32.65
C VAL A 25 -31.01 -5.06 31.27
N ALA A 26 -31.13 -4.17 30.30
CA ALA A 26 -31.17 -4.58 28.90
C ALA A 26 -29.80 -5.12 28.51
N VAL A 27 -29.65 -6.44 28.46
CA VAL A 27 -28.53 -7.11 27.85
C VAL A 27 -28.63 -6.87 26.34
N VAL A 28 -27.95 -5.85 25.84
CA VAL A 28 -27.69 -5.73 24.41
C VAL A 28 -26.78 -6.89 24.02
N GLY A 29 -27.36 -7.95 23.53
CA GLY A 29 -26.63 -9.05 22.90
C GLY A 29 -25.90 -8.50 21.69
N ILE A 30 -24.59 -8.26 21.84
CA ILE A 30 -23.70 -8.13 20.71
C ILE A 30 -23.68 -9.54 20.09
N GLY A 31 -24.52 -9.72 19.06
CA GLY A 31 -24.44 -10.90 18.22
C GLY A 31 -23.05 -10.93 17.58
N LEU A 32 -22.16 -11.74 18.14
CA LEU A 32 -21.03 -12.21 17.37
C LEU A 32 -21.63 -12.93 16.15
N VAL A 33 -21.59 -12.25 15.01
CA VAL A 33 -21.74 -12.93 13.72
C VAL A 33 -20.53 -13.86 13.63
N ALA A 34 -20.73 -15.11 14.02
CA ALA A 34 -19.75 -16.16 13.75
C ALA A 34 -19.58 -16.19 12.24
N ALA A 35 -18.40 -15.81 11.77
CA ALA A 35 -18.03 -16.03 10.37
C ALA A 35 -18.20 -17.53 10.10
N GLU A 36 -19.07 -17.87 9.16
CA GLU A 36 -19.26 -19.26 8.72
C GLU A 36 -17.87 -19.80 8.28
N PRO A 37 -17.36 -20.85 8.89
CA PRO A 37 -16.10 -21.42 8.45
C PRO A 37 -16.33 -22.09 7.10
N GLY A 38 -15.81 -21.47 6.01
CA GLY A 38 -15.66 -22.18 4.75
C GLY A 38 -16.14 -21.50 3.48
N ARG A 39 -16.65 -20.27 3.50
CA ARG A 39 -16.92 -19.55 2.26
C ARG A 39 -15.70 -18.71 1.88
N ALA A 40 -15.06 -19.03 0.74
CA ALA A 40 -14.06 -18.14 0.14
C ALA A 40 -14.70 -16.76 -0.10
N ALA A 41 -13.97 -15.68 0.24
CA ALA A 41 -14.41 -14.34 -0.11
C ALA A 41 -14.50 -14.22 -1.63
N SER A 42 -15.57 -13.64 -2.16
CA SER A 42 -15.68 -13.43 -3.60
C SER A 42 -14.55 -12.50 -4.07
N LEU A 43 -14.15 -12.61 -5.34
CA LEU A 43 -13.14 -11.70 -5.91
C LEU A 43 -13.55 -10.23 -5.76
N ASP A 44 -14.83 -9.92 -5.87
CA ASP A 44 -15.34 -8.56 -5.71
C ASP A 44 -15.20 -8.05 -4.27
N GLU A 45 -15.45 -8.90 -3.27
CA GLU A 45 -15.18 -8.57 -1.85
C GLU A 45 -13.69 -8.32 -1.61
N GLY A 46 -12.82 -9.17 -2.20
CA GLY A 46 -11.37 -9.00 -2.15
C GLY A 46 -10.91 -7.69 -2.79
N VAL A 47 -11.48 -7.32 -3.94
CA VAL A 47 -11.20 -6.06 -4.63
C VAL A 47 -11.56 -4.85 -3.75
N GLU A 48 -12.73 -4.86 -3.10
CA GLU A 48 -13.12 -3.75 -2.22
C GLU A 48 -12.29 -3.69 -0.93
N HIS A 49 -11.88 -4.81 -0.37
CA HIS A 49 -10.91 -4.82 0.72
C HIS A 49 -9.56 -4.25 0.28
N TYR A 50 -9.07 -4.63 -0.91
CA TYR A 50 -7.83 -4.10 -1.46
C TYR A 50 -7.89 -2.60 -1.73
N ARG A 51 -9.04 -2.06 -2.17
CA ARG A 51 -9.26 -0.61 -2.32
C ARG A 51 -8.88 0.17 -1.06
N ALA A 52 -9.24 -0.32 0.13
CA ALA A 52 -8.91 0.35 1.39
C ALA A 52 -7.38 0.46 1.60
N TYR A 53 -6.62 -0.56 1.21
CA TYR A 53 -5.15 -0.51 1.27
C TYR A 53 -4.58 0.45 0.24
N LEU A 54 -5.09 0.46 -1.00
CA LEU A 54 -4.69 1.43 -2.03
C LEU A 54 -4.90 2.86 -1.57
N ILE A 55 -6.06 3.17 -1.01
CA ILE A 55 -6.36 4.51 -0.47
C ILE A 55 -5.35 4.87 0.62
N ALA A 56 -5.03 3.96 1.53
CA ALA A 56 -4.08 4.21 2.61
C ALA A 56 -2.65 4.46 2.07
N ASP A 57 -2.20 3.72 1.06
CA ASP A 57 -0.88 3.89 0.44
C ASP A 57 -0.78 5.19 -0.36
N VAL A 58 -1.81 5.55 -1.14
CA VAL A 58 -1.87 6.83 -1.85
C VAL A 58 -1.92 8.02 -0.88
N ASP A 59 -2.68 7.94 0.20
CA ASP A 59 -2.76 9.00 1.22
C ASP A 59 -1.42 9.13 1.99
N ARG A 60 -0.71 8.04 2.22
CA ARG A 60 0.66 8.03 2.79
C ARG A 60 1.63 8.74 1.85
N THR A 61 1.61 8.40 0.56
CA THR A 61 2.40 9.04 -0.48
C THR A 61 2.16 10.55 -0.51
N LEU A 62 0.89 10.98 -0.55
CA LEU A 62 0.51 12.39 -0.54
C LEU A 62 0.99 13.12 0.73
N THR A 63 0.90 12.46 1.88
CA THR A 63 1.36 13.02 3.17
C THR A 63 2.87 13.23 3.18
N SER A 64 3.64 12.24 2.69
CA SER A 64 5.10 12.32 2.62
C SER A 64 5.56 13.32 1.57
N ALA A 65 4.85 13.43 0.42
CA ALA A 65 5.12 14.45 -0.59
C ALA A 65 4.87 15.89 -0.08
N LYS A 66 3.89 16.10 0.83
CA LYS A 66 3.73 17.40 1.52
C LYS A 66 4.95 17.72 2.39
N ARG A 67 5.47 16.74 3.14
CA ARG A 67 6.71 16.91 3.93
C ARG A 67 7.91 17.20 3.03
N LEU A 68 8.02 16.52 1.89
CA LEU A 68 9.04 16.80 0.88
C LEU A 68 9.00 18.26 0.43
N ARG A 69 7.82 18.80 0.08
CA ARG A 69 7.66 20.21 -0.29
C ARG A 69 8.13 21.16 0.82
N ASP A 70 7.68 20.89 2.06
CA ASP A 70 7.95 21.76 3.20
C ASP A 70 9.45 21.77 3.55
N SER A 71 10.11 20.60 3.53
CA SER A 71 11.56 20.49 3.70
C SER A 71 12.32 21.16 2.57
N ALA A 72 11.90 21.00 1.32
CA ALA A 72 12.51 21.67 0.18
C ALA A 72 12.38 23.20 0.28
N ALA A 73 11.21 23.70 0.66
CA ALA A 73 10.97 25.13 0.87
C ALA A 73 11.80 25.72 2.02
N ALA A 74 12.06 24.95 3.07
CA ALA A 74 12.91 25.32 4.19
C ALA A 74 14.42 25.20 3.92
N GLY A 75 14.83 24.66 2.76
CA GLY A 75 16.23 24.40 2.45
C GLY A 75 16.81 23.18 3.19
N ASP A 76 15.96 22.36 3.83
CA ASP A 76 16.34 21.13 4.53
C ASP A 76 16.55 19.99 3.55
N LEU A 77 17.76 19.84 3.03
CA LEU A 77 18.12 18.82 2.05
C LEU A 77 17.97 17.41 2.64
N ALA A 78 18.34 17.19 3.88
CA ALA A 78 18.28 15.87 4.51
C ALA A 78 16.82 15.44 4.73
N GLY A 79 15.99 16.33 5.28
CA GLY A 79 14.55 16.12 5.46
C GLY A 79 13.84 15.91 4.11
N ALA A 80 14.20 16.65 3.07
CA ALA A 80 13.64 16.48 1.74
C ALA A 80 13.98 15.10 1.14
N LYS A 81 15.24 14.64 1.25
CA LYS A 81 15.64 13.29 0.80
C LYS A 81 14.87 12.21 1.53
N GLN A 82 14.76 12.31 2.84
CA GLN A 82 14.02 11.34 3.65
C GLN A 82 12.54 11.31 3.27
N ALA A 83 11.91 12.48 3.13
CA ALA A 83 10.50 12.59 2.76
C ALA A 83 10.21 12.04 1.35
N TRP A 84 11.16 12.21 0.40
CA TRP A 84 11.05 11.63 -0.94
C TRP A 84 11.07 10.10 -0.87
N ILE A 85 12.02 9.49 -0.13
CA ILE A 85 12.10 8.04 0.06
C ILE A 85 10.80 7.51 0.69
N GLU A 86 10.28 8.19 1.71
CA GLU A 86 9.04 7.79 2.38
C GLU A 86 7.80 7.94 1.49
N ALA A 87 7.78 8.91 0.58
CA ALA A 87 6.70 9.06 -0.39
C ALA A 87 6.69 7.91 -1.41
N ARG A 88 7.87 7.43 -1.80
CA ARG A 88 8.00 6.29 -2.71
C ARG A 88 7.42 5.00 -2.12
N ILE A 89 7.45 4.79 -0.82
CA ILE A 89 6.92 3.55 -0.18
C ILE A 89 5.46 3.28 -0.59
N GLY A 90 4.58 4.26 -0.41
CA GLY A 90 3.17 4.08 -0.76
C GLY A 90 2.94 4.10 -2.28
N TRP A 91 3.76 4.85 -3.02
CA TRP A 91 3.73 4.88 -4.48
C TRP A 91 4.00 3.51 -5.06
N GLU A 92 5.15 2.92 -4.78
CA GLU A 92 5.58 1.60 -5.26
C GLU A 92 4.58 0.48 -4.93
N ARG A 93 4.00 0.51 -3.72
CA ARG A 93 2.98 -0.46 -3.33
C ARG A 93 1.68 -0.31 -4.10
N SER A 94 1.36 0.89 -4.59
CA SER A 94 0.17 1.16 -5.38
C SER A 94 0.32 0.87 -6.88
N GLU A 95 1.52 0.58 -7.39
CA GLU A 95 1.77 0.37 -8.82
C GLU A 95 1.04 -0.84 -9.42
N VAL A 96 0.62 -1.81 -8.61
CA VAL A 96 -0.34 -2.86 -9.04
C VAL A 96 -1.59 -2.25 -9.68
N PHE A 97 -2.00 -1.07 -9.22
CA PHE A 97 -3.19 -0.37 -9.70
C PHE A 97 -2.88 0.67 -10.79
N THR A 98 -1.83 1.47 -10.62
CA THR A 98 -1.69 2.75 -11.33
C THR A 98 -1.59 2.60 -12.84
N THR A 99 -0.69 1.78 -13.33
CA THR A 99 -0.47 1.61 -14.77
C THR A 99 -1.69 1.06 -15.51
N GLY A 100 -2.46 0.16 -14.87
CA GLY A 100 -3.61 -0.48 -15.51
C GLY A 100 -4.89 0.35 -15.50
N PHE A 101 -5.06 1.21 -14.50
CA PHE A 101 -6.31 1.97 -14.30
C PHE A 101 -6.17 3.46 -14.54
N VAL A 102 -4.98 4.03 -14.35
CA VAL A 102 -4.71 5.47 -14.43
C VAL A 102 -3.36 5.76 -15.11
N PRO A 103 -3.12 5.26 -16.33
CA PRO A 103 -1.79 5.29 -16.96
C PRO A 103 -1.25 6.70 -17.19
N GLU A 104 -2.12 7.70 -17.33
CA GLU A 104 -1.67 9.09 -17.48
C GLU A 104 -1.17 9.68 -16.15
N LEU A 105 -1.90 9.40 -15.04
CA LEU A 105 -1.45 9.80 -13.71
C LEU A 105 -0.18 9.05 -13.30
N ASP A 106 -0.09 7.77 -13.63
CA ASP A 106 1.09 6.93 -13.42
C ASP A 106 2.33 7.58 -14.06
N ARG A 107 2.26 7.86 -15.35
CA ARG A 107 3.34 8.52 -16.10
C ARG A 107 3.71 9.90 -15.54
N ASP A 108 2.72 10.71 -15.13
CA ASP A 108 2.96 12.07 -14.66
C ASP A 108 3.52 12.08 -13.22
N ILE A 109 3.15 11.10 -12.38
CA ILE A 109 3.60 10.99 -10.99
C ILE A 109 4.99 10.35 -10.92
N ASP A 110 5.19 9.25 -11.62
CA ASP A 110 6.49 8.57 -11.63
C ASP A 110 7.51 9.35 -12.43
N ALA A 111 7.13 9.79 -13.62
CA ALA A 111 7.95 10.59 -14.53
C ALA A 111 9.24 9.88 -15.01
N TRP A 112 9.25 8.56 -15.02
CA TRP A 112 10.37 7.77 -15.50
C TRP A 112 10.28 7.57 -17.03
N PRO A 113 11.40 7.54 -17.79
CA PRO A 113 12.78 7.84 -17.35
C PRO A 113 13.16 9.32 -17.47
N ASN A 114 12.36 10.18 -18.11
CA ASN A 114 12.78 11.53 -18.52
C ASN A 114 11.68 12.58 -18.28
N GLY A 115 10.87 12.43 -17.25
CA GLY A 115 9.84 13.39 -16.91
C GLY A 115 10.39 14.74 -16.47
N VAL A 116 9.61 15.79 -16.68
CA VAL A 116 9.93 17.16 -16.22
C VAL A 116 9.32 17.48 -14.86
N VAL A 117 8.34 16.68 -14.44
CA VAL A 117 7.68 16.73 -13.13
C VAL A 117 7.55 15.30 -12.61
N GLY A 118 7.25 15.11 -11.33
CA GLY A 118 7.09 13.80 -10.73
C GLY A 118 8.31 13.33 -9.96
N PHE A 119 8.28 12.09 -9.51
CA PHE A 119 9.29 11.55 -8.57
C PHE A 119 10.69 11.56 -9.15
N HIS A 120 10.90 11.08 -10.38
CA HIS A 120 12.24 10.96 -10.95
C HIS A 120 12.82 12.30 -11.41
N ALA A 121 12.00 13.27 -11.80
CA ALA A 121 12.47 14.63 -12.04
C ALA A 121 12.98 15.29 -10.74
N ILE A 122 12.27 15.07 -9.63
CA ILE A 122 12.67 15.54 -8.31
C ILE A 122 13.91 14.79 -7.83
N GLU A 123 14.02 13.49 -8.05
CA GLU A 123 15.17 12.65 -7.71
C GLU A 123 16.47 13.22 -8.28
N ALA A 124 16.48 13.54 -9.57
CA ALA A 124 17.64 14.08 -10.25
C ALA A 124 18.16 15.37 -9.61
N ARG A 125 17.27 16.27 -9.17
CA ARG A 125 17.63 17.51 -8.47
C ARG A 125 18.05 17.28 -7.04
N LEU A 126 17.31 16.44 -6.33
CA LEU A 126 17.48 16.20 -4.91
C LEU A 126 18.74 15.38 -4.59
N PHE A 127 18.95 14.29 -5.30
CA PHE A 127 20.05 13.36 -5.07
C PHE A 127 21.22 13.61 -6.03
N GLY A 128 20.95 13.95 -7.29
CA GLY A 128 21.98 14.22 -8.28
C GLY A 128 22.64 15.58 -8.07
N ALA A 129 21.85 16.65 -8.01
CA ALA A 129 22.36 18.01 -7.89
C ALA A 129 22.43 18.53 -6.44
N ASN A 130 21.90 17.81 -5.43
CA ASN A 130 21.81 18.22 -4.02
C ASN A 130 21.14 19.61 -3.85
N GLN A 131 20.06 19.85 -4.57
CA GLN A 131 19.30 21.10 -4.57
C GLN A 131 18.04 20.96 -3.73
N THR A 132 17.52 22.10 -3.22
CA THR A 132 16.23 22.20 -2.51
C THR A 132 15.28 23.24 -3.14
N GLY A 133 15.74 24.05 -4.08
CA GLY A 133 14.95 25.12 -4.72
C GLY A 133 13.93 24.64 -5.78
N PHE A 134 13.20 23.54 -5.49
CA PHE A 134 12.24 22.93 -6.43
C PHE A 134 10.84 22.73 -5.81
N ALA A 135 10.45 23.56 -4.86
CA ALA A 135 9.13 23.45 -4.22
C ALA A 135 7.96 23.55 -5.21
N ASN A 136 8.12 24.26 -6.35
CA ASN A 136 7.10 24.35 -7.38
C ASN A 136 6.91 23.03 -8.13
N GLU A 137 7.98 22.29 -8.38
CA GLU A 137 7.92 20.96 -9.00
C GLU A 137 7.22 19.97 -8.07
N VAL A 138 7.50 20.06 -6.75
CA VAL A 138 6.76 19.24 -5.75
C VAL A 138 5.29 19.63 -5.70
N ASN A 139 4.92 20.91 -5.89
CA ASN A 139 3.52 21.29 -6.00
C ASN A 139 2.84 20.63 -7.23
N GLY A 140 3.56 20.50 -8.35
CA GLY A 140 3.07 19.75 -9.51
C GLY A 140 2.79 18.29 -9.18
N LEU A 141 3.72 17.60 -8.50
CA LEU A 141 3.53 16.22 -8.01
C LEU A 141 2.35 16.14 -7.04
N LEU A 142 2.22 17.09 -6.10
CA LEU A 142 1.11 17.11 -5.14
C LEU A 142 -0.25 17.23 -5.80
N LEU A 143 -0.37 18.00 -6.88
CA LEU A 143 -1.62 18.11 -7.64
C LEU A 143 -2.01 16.76 -8.26
N ARG A 144 -1.05 16.05 -8.86
CA ARG A 144 -1.31 14.71 -9.43
C ARG A 144 -1.63 13.66 -8.36
N LEU A 145 -0.94 13.69 -7.24
CA LEU A 145 -1.23 12.79 -6.11
C LEU A 145 -2.60 13.08 -5.48
N ALA A 146 -3.04 14.34 -5.41
CA ALA A 146 -4.38 14.70 -4.94
C ALA A 146 -5.46 14.21 -5.92
N GLU A 147 -5.22 14.31 -7.23
CA GLU A 147 -6.08 13.74 -8.26
C GLU A 147 -6.17 12.22 -8.13
N LEU A 148 -5.02 11.54 -7.97
CA LEU A 148 -4.97 10.10 -7.73
C LEU A 148 -5.74 9.69 -6.46
N SER A 149 -5.55 10.42 -5.36
CA SER A 149 -6.26 10.18 -4.10
C SER A 149 -7.78 10.29 -4.23
N THR A 150 -8.27 11.16 -5.11
CA THR A 150 -9.70 11.24 -5.44
C THR A 150 -10.12 10.08 -6.33
N THR A 151 -9.36 9.84 -7.39
CA THR A 151 -9.68 8.83 -8.40
C THR A 151 -9.76 7.42 -7.83
N VAL A 152 -8.83 7.02 -6.95
CA VAL A 152 -8.81 5.66 -6.36
C VAL A 152 -10.06 5.32 -5.55
N ARG A 153 -10.76 6.34 -5.04
CA ARG A 153 -12.00 6.17 -4.27
C ARG A 153 -13.20 5.85 -5.15
N ASP A 154 -13.23 6.40 -6.37
CA ASP A 154 -14.42 6.40 -7.23
C ASP A 154 -14.28 5.47 -8.44
N ILE A 155 -13.07 5.15 -8.85
CA ILE A 155 -12.81 4.31 -10.03
C ILE A 155 -13.32 2.88 -9.82
N LYS A 156 -13.90 2.29 -10.88
CA LYS A 156 -14.30 0.90 -10.86
C LYS A 156 -13.06 0.00 -10.95
N LEU A 157 -12.66 -0.60 -9.83
CA LEU A 157 -11.66 -1.65 -9.81
C LEU A 157 -12.27 -2.99 -10.25
N THR A 158 -11.47 -3.83 -10.88
CA THR A 158 -11.86 -5.20 -11.27
C THR A 158 -10.74 -6.18 -10.91
N ALA A 159 -11.12 -7.40 -10.53
CA ALA A 159 -10.15 -8.46 -10.27
C ALA A 159 -9.24 -8.72 -11.49
N GLN A 160 -9.78 -8.66 -12.70
CA GLN A 160 -9.01 -8.81 -13.94
C GLN A 160 -7.94 -7.73 -14.06
N GLY A 161 -8.30 -6.46 -13.90
CA GLY A 161 -7.36 -5.36 -14.02
C GLY A 161 -6.25 -5.42 -12.95
N LEU A 162 -6.62 -5.80 -11.72
CA LEU A 162 -5.65 -5.95 -10.62
C LEU A 162 -4.74 -7.18 -10.83
N LEU A 163 -5.24 -8.29 -11.38
CA LEU A 163 -4.40 -9.42 -11.74
C LEU A 163 -3.40 -9.05 -12.85
N ASN A 164 -3.84 -8.30 -13.86
CA ASN A 164 -2.95 -7.78 -14.89
C ASN A 164 -1.84 -6.90 -14.28
N GLY A 165 -2.21 -6.03 -13.33
CA GLY A 165 -1.25 -5.18 -12.61
C GLY A 165 -0.25 -5.97 -11.78
N VAL A 166 -0.70 -7.00 -11.05
CA VAL A 166 0.19 -7.88 -10.27
C VAL A 166 1.20 -8.59 -11.18
N VAL A 167 0.73 -9.14 -12.31
CA VAL A 167 1.60 -9.84 -13.28
C VAL A 167 2.61 -8.89 -13.90
N ARG A 168 2.16 -7.70 -14.33
CA ARG A 168 3.03 -6.68 -14.90
C ARG A 168 4.10 -6.23 -13.91
N LEU A 169 3.71 -5.89 -12.68
CA LEU A 169 4.63 -5.41 -11.66
C LEU A 169 5.64 -6.49 -11.27
N ALA A 170 5.21 -7.77 -11.18
CA ALA A 170 6.13 -8.88 -10.95
C ALA A 170 7.18 -8.99 -12.07
N TYR A 171 6.79 -8.83 -13.32
CA TYR A 171 7.71 -8.82 -14.46
C TYR A 171 8.69 -7.64 -14.38
N GLU A 172 8.22 -6.43 -14.10
CA GLU A 172 9.05 -5.23 -14.02
C GLU A 172 10.13 -5.32 -12.91
N VAL A 173 9.81 -5.93 -11.77
CA VAL A 173 10.78 -6.17 -10.69
C VAL A 173 11.98 -6.99 -11.20
N GLY A 174 11.75 -8.00 -12.03
CA GLY A 174 12.81 -8.83 -12.60
C GLY A 174 13.54 -8.23 -13.79
N GLU A 175 12.89 -7.37 -14.57
CA GLU A 175 13.44 -6.89 -15.84
C GLU A 175 14.01 -5.47 -15.76
N SER A 176 13.23 -4.49 -15.34
CA SER A 176 13.62 -3.08 -15.41
C SER A 176 14.18 -2.52 -14.10
N LYS A 177 13.79 -3.08 -12.96
CA LYS A 177 14.19 -2.54 -11.65
C LYS A 177 15.45 -3.20 -11.08
N VAL A 178 15.71 -4.46 -11.45
CA VAL A 178 16.81 -5.28 -10.89
C VAL A 178 18.21 -4.74 -11.17
N ASP A 179 18.41 -4.03 -12.26
CA ASP A 179 19.69 -3.41 -12.61
C ASP A 179 19.90 -2.03 -11.99
N GLY A 180 18.99 -1.59 -11.13
CA GLY A 180 18.99 -0.26 -10.52
C GLY A 180 18.58 0.85 -11.48
N GLY A 181 17.94 0.52 -12.61
CA GLY A 181 17.59 1.45 -13.67
C GLY A 181 16.65 2.56 -13.22
N GLU A 182 15.74 2.26 -12.33
CA GLU A 182 14.66 3.17 -11.94
C GLU A 182 15.12 4.27 -10.98
N SER A 183 15.51 3.95 -9.76
CA SER A 183 15.97 4.93 -8.75
C SER A 183 17.50 4.96 -8.64
N ARG A 184 18.16 5.07 -9.79
CA ARG A 184 19.63 5.01 -9.91
C ARG A 184 20.33 6.18 -9.25
N VAL A 185 19.75 7.36 -9.32
CA VAL A 185 20.38 8.60 -8.83
C VAL A 185 20.35 8.66 -7.31
N SER A 186 19.25 8.23 -6.70
CA SER A 186 19.12 8.12 -5.24
C SER A 186 19.78 6.87 -4.67
N GLY A 187 19.94 5.82 -5.48
CA GLY A 187 20.40 4.51 -5.05
C GLY A 187 19.34 3.73 -4.28
N THR A 188 18.06 4.05 -4.45
CA THR A 188 16.94 3.44 -3.68
C THR A 188 16.18 2.37 -4.44
N SER A 189 16.62 1.94 -5.63
CA SER A 189 15.93 0.92 -6.44
C SER A 189 15.57 -0.34 -5.65
N LEU A 190 16.43 -0.80 -4.74
CA LEU A 190 16.13 -1.95 -3.90
C LEU A 190 14.98 -1.68 -2.91
N ASN A 191 14.86 -0.44 -2.41
CA ASN A 191 13.72 -0.04 -1.59
C ASN A 191 12.42 -0.07 -2.40
N ASP A 192 12.46 0.40 -3.63
CA ASP A 192 11.32 0.39 -4.54
C ASP A 192 10.89 -1.05 -4.84
N MET A 193 11.84 -1.93 -5.20
CA MET A 193 11.56 -3.37 -5.40
C MET A 193 10.93 -4.05 -4.19
N ARG A 194 11.37 -3.75 -2.95
CA ARG A 194 10.74 -4.28 -1.74
C ARG A 194 9.28 -3.86 -1.65
N ASN A 195 9.00 -2.60 -1.89
CA ASN A 195 7.64 -2.07 -1.82
C ASN A 195 6.76 -2.58 -2.97
N ASN A 196 7.31 -2.80 -4.15
CA ASN A 196 6.58 -3.47 -5.24
C ASN A 196 6.21 -4.91 -4.84
N VAL A 197 7.14 -5.69 -4.30
CA VAL A 197 6.86 -7.07 -3.85
C VAL A 197 5.84 -7.09 -2.70
N ASP A 198 5.89 -6.12 -1.78
CA ASP A 198 4.86 -5.96 -0.75
C ASP A 198 3.49 -5.62 -1.35
N GLY A 199 3.44 -4.79 -2.39
CA GLY A 199 2.21 -4.48 -3.14
C GLY A 199 1.63 -5.71 -3.84
N ILE A 200 2.49 -6.50 -4.49
CA ILE A 200 2.13 -7.78 -5.12
C ILE A 200 1.55 -8.76 -4.09
N GLU A 201 2.25 -8.96 -2.96
CA GLU A 201 1.77 -9.82 -1.88
C GLU A 201 0.41 -9.38 -1.35
N LEU A 202 0.27 -8.09 -1.08
CA LEU A 202 -0.96 -7.53 -0.52
C LEU A 202 -2.14 -7.74 -1.47
N ALA A 203 -1.96 -7.46 -2.76
CA ALA A 203 -2.98 -7.68 -3.77
C ALA A 203 -3.35 -9.17 -3.89
N TYR A 204 -2.34 -10.05 -4.00
CA TYR A 204 -2.58 -11.49 -4.09
C TYR A 204 -3.35 -12.01 -2.87
N ARG A 205 -2.88 -11.72 -1.66
CA ARG A 205 -3.49 -12.24 -0.41
C ARG A 205 -4.90 -11.71 -0.18
N THR A 206 -5.15 -10.46 -0.55
CA THR A 206 -6.44 -9.81 -0.28
C THR A 206 -7.50 -10.21 -1.30
N ILE A 207 -7.11 -10.36 -2.58
CA ILE A 207 -8.07 -10.54 -3.66
C ILE A 207 -8.18 -12.01 -4.08
N PHE A 208 -7.04 -12.71 -4.24
CA PHE A 208 -6.99 -13.96 -5.00
C PHE A 208 -6.77 -15.20 -4.15
N ALA A 209 -6.00 -15.10 -3.04
CA ALA A 209 -5.49 -16.27 -2.33
C ALA A 209 -6.62 -17.22 -1.87
N SER A 210 -7.68 -16.68 -1.26
CA SER A 210 -8.81 -17.49 -0.77
C SER A 210 -9.49 -18.29 -1.88
N GLU A 211 -9.71 -17.65 -3.04
CA GLU A 211 -10.36 -18.27 -4.19
C GLU A 211 -9.46 -19.29 -4.90
N VAL A 212 -8.15 -19.03 -4.97
CA VAL A 212 -7.16 -19.97 -5.51
C VAL A 212 -7.06 -21.19 -4.59
N ASP A 213 -6.90 -21.00 -3.28
CA ASP A 213 -6.78 -22.09 -2.31
C ASP A 213 -8.02 -23.00 -2.26
N ALA A 214 -9.20 -22.41 -2.44
CA ALA A 214 -10.46 -23.16 -2.48
C ALA A 214 -10.55 -24.10 -3.72
N ARG A 215 -9.91 -23.71 -4.84
CA ARG A 215 -9.96 -24.47 -6.10
C ARG A 215 -8.71 -25.33 -6.31
N ASP A 216 -7.53 -24.82 -5.96
CA ASP A 216 -6.25 -25.54 -6.09
C ASP A 216 -5.29 -25.12 -4.98
N ARG A 217 -5.30 -25.83 -3.87
CA ARG A 217 -4.43 -25.59 -2.72
C ARG A 217 -2.94 -25.73 -3.05
N GLN A 218 -2.58 -26.58 -4.02
CA GLN A 218 -1.19 -26.75 -4.41
C GLN A 218 -0.67 -25.53 -5.16
N LEU A 219 -1.47 -24.98 -6.08
CA LEU A 219 -1.17 -23.73 -6.77
C LEU A 219 -1.10 -22.56 -5.80
N GLY A 220 -2.05 -22.43 -4.86
CA GLY A 220 -2.05 -21.38 -3.85
C GLY A 220 -0.80 -21.40 -2.98
N ALA A 221 -0.44 -22.58 -2.45
CA ALA A 221 0.81 -22.75 -1.70
C ALA A 221 2.06 -22.48 -2.56
N GLY A 222 2.00 -22.76 -3.87
CA GLY A 222 3.06 -22.46 -4.82
C GLY A 222 3.23 -20.95 -5.02
N LEU A 223 2.13 -20.22 -5.19
CA LEU A 223 2.13 -18.76 -5.33
C LEU A 223 2.67 -18.06 -4.08
N GLN A 224 2.21 -18.47 -2.89
CA GLN A 224 2.72 -17.90 -1.65
C GLN A 224 4.23 -18.11 -1.51
N ARG A 225 4.75 -19.33 -1.79
CA ARG A 225 6.19 -19.59 -1.75
C ARG A 225 6.98 -18.72 -2.74
N SER A 226 6.49 -18.53 -3.96
CA SER A 226 7.17 -17.66 -4.93
C SER A 226 7.21 -16.20 -4.45
N ILE A 227 6.16 -15.69 -3.83
CA ILE A 227 6.14 -14.35 -3.23
C ILE A 227 7.12 -14.26 -2.06
N ASP A 228 7.13 -15.23 -1.15
CA ASP A 228 8.05 -15.28 0.00
C ASP A 228 9.52 -15.35 -0.45
N GLU A 229 9.80 -16.07 -1.53
CA GLU A 229 11.12 -16.14 -2.16
C GLU A 229 11.55 -14.78 -2.70
N LEU A 230 10.69 -14.09 -3.46
CA LEU A 230 10.97 -12.73 -3.93
C LEU A 230 11.23 -11.77 -2.77
N LYS A 231 10.43 -11.81 -1.72
CA LYS A 231 10.65 -11.01 -0.50
C LYS A 231 12.05 -11.27 0.09
N THR A 232 12.47 -12.52 0.16
CA THR A 232 13.79 -12.90 0.65
C THR A 232 14.91 -12.39 -0.25
N MET A 233 14.69 -12.40 -1.58
CA MET A 233 15.67 -11.93 -2.55
C MET A 233 15.86 -10.42 -2.51
N VAL A 234 14.79 -9.64 -2.28
CA VAL A 234 14.86 -8.18 -2.19
C VAL A 234 15.16 -7.68 -0.78
N ASP A 235 15.13 -8.53 0.25
CA ASP A 235 15.52 -8.19 1.63
C ASP A 235 17.04 -8.33 1.80
N ARG A 236 17.79 -7.47 1.10
CA ARG A 236 19.25 -7.42 1.12
C ARG A 236 19.72 -6.05 1.59
N PRO A 237 20.95 -5.91 2.10
CA PRO A 237 21.48 -4.61 2.54
C PRO A 237 21.54 -3.58 1.42
N ASP A 238 21.89 -4.01 0.20
CA ASP A 238 21.94 -3.18 -1.00
C ASP A 238 21.77 -4.02 -2.27
N LEU A 239 21.58 -3.36 -3.41
CA LEU A 239 21.31 -3.99 -4.71
C LEU A 239 22.46 -4.91 -5.19
N ARG A 240 23.71 -4.68 -4.79
CA ARG A 240 24.85 -5.51 -5.16
C ARG A 240 24.80 -6.93 -4.58
N HIS A 241 23.94 -7.15 -3.59
CA HIS A 241 23.69 -8.46 -2.97
C HIS A 241 22.49 -9.18 -3.56
N VAL A 242 21.83 -8.59 -4.56
CA VAL A 242 20.76 -9.22 -5.34
C VAL A 242 21.37 -9.82 -6.57
N ASP A 243 21.12 -11.11 -6.79
CA ASP A 243 21.51 -11.78 -8.04
C ASP A 243 20.43 -11.51 -9.09
N PRO A 244 20.73 -10.75 -10.16
CA PRO A 244 19.72 -10.36 -11.13
C PRO A 244 19.14 -11.55 -11.92
N ASP A 245 19.95 -12.57 -12.20
CA ASP A 245 19.48 -13.73 -12.96
C ASP A 245 18.57 -14.61 -12.11
N GLN A 246 18.89 -14.80 -10.83
CA GLN A 246 18.00 -15.51 -9.90
C GLN A 246 16.69 -14.74 -9.67
N LEU A 247 16.74 -13.42 -9.51
CA LEU A 247 15.53 -12.62 -9.33
C LEU A 247 14.64 -12.67 -10.57
N ARG A 248 15.23 -12.55 -11.78
CA ARG A 248 14.49 -12.67 -13.04
C ARG A 248 13.81 -14.03 -13.16
N ALA A 249 14.51 -15.13 -12.88
CA ALA A 249 13.93 -16.46 -12.92
C ALA A 249 12.77 -16.63 -11.91
N ALA A 250 12.92 -16.08 -10.70
CA ALA A 250 11.87 -16.15 -9.67
C ALA A 250 10.63 -15.31 -10.05
N THR A 251 10.81 -14.14 -10.66
CA THR A 251 9.69 -13.32 -11.14
C THR A 251 8.97 -13.97 -12.32
N GLU A 252 9.70 -14.58 -13.26
CA GLU A 252 9.12 -15.36 -14.34
C GLU A 252 8.28 -16.53 -13.82
N GLU A 253 8.78 -17.26 -12.83
CA GLU A 253 8.05 -18.36 -12.20
C GLU A 253 6.75 -17.87 -11.52
N LEU A 254 6.81 -16.73 -10.80
CA LEU A 254 5.63 -16.11 -10.21
C LEU A 254 4.60 -15.72 -11.28
N VAL A 255 5.06 -15.10 -12.38
CA VAL A 255 4.19 -14.71 -13.51
C VAL A 255 3.47 -15.93 -14.09
N LEU A 256 4.18 -17.04 -14.34
CA LEU A 256 3.57 -18.26 -14.88
C LEU A 256 2.51 -18.85 -13.92
N LYS A 257 2.76 -18.83 -12.62
CA LYS A 257 1.78 -19.29 -11.62
C LYS A 257 0.56 -18.38 -11.54
N LEU A 258 0.74 -17.05 -11.61
CA LEU A 258 -0.36 -16.09 -11.66
C LEU A 258 -1.20 -16.24 -12.92
N GLN A 259 -0.57 -16.50 -14.07
CA GLN A 259 -1.26 -16.81 -15.32
C GLN A 259 -2.05 -18.13 -15.23
N SER A 260 -1.54 -19.12 -14.50
CA SER A 260 -2.28 -20.37 -14.24
C SER A 260 -3.48 -20.12 -13.31
N ALA A 261 -3.31 -19.27 -12.30
CA ALA A 261 -4.41 -18.86 -11.42
C ALA A 261 -5.52 -18.11 -12.17
N ALA A 262 -5.19 -17.29 -13.19
CA ALA A 262 -6.18 -16.60 -14.01
C ALA A 262 -7.22 -17.58 -14.58
N SER A 263 -6.76 -18.66 -15.21
CA SER A 263 -7.65 -19.69 -15.78
C SER A 263 -8.52 -20.35 -14.71
N LEU A 264 -7.94 -20.65 -13.54
CA LEU A 264 -8.64 -21.24 -12.41
C LEU A 264 -9.74 -20.32 -11.88
N LEU A 265 -9.50 -19.01 -11.88
CA LEU A 265 -10.41 -17.97 -11.40
C LEU A 265 -11.42 -17.51 -12.48
N GLN A 266 -11.37 -18.09 -13.68
CA GLN A 266 -12.18 -17.70 -14.83
C GLN A 266 -11.91 -16.25 -15.28
N LEU A 267 -10.66 -15.81 -15.13
CA LEU A 267 -10.15 -14.55 -15.62
C LEU A 267 -9.36 -14.77 -16.90
N GLU A 268 -9.23 -13.72 -17.71
CA GLU A 268 -8.37 -13.77 -18.89
C GLU A 268 -6.90 -13.89 -18.45
N LYS A 269 -6.13 -14.66 -19.22
CA LYS A 269 -4.69 -14.80 -18.98
C LYS A 269 -4.00 -13.46 -19.20
N PRO A 270 -3.34 -12.87 -18.19
CA PRO A 270 -2.58 -11.64 -18.35
C PRO A 270 -1.47 -11.80 -19.39
N THR A 271 -1.29 -10.77 -20.23
CA THR A 271 -0.20 -10.68 -21.20
C THR A 271 0.74 -9.53 -20.81
N LEU A 272 2.01 -9.67 -21.15
CA LEU A 272 3.03 -8.63 -20.88
C LEU A 272 3.11 -7.58 -22.00
N GLU A 273 2.36 -7.79 -23.11
CA GLU A 273 2.46 -6.95 -24.31
C GLU A 273 1.78 -5.57 -24.17
N ALA A 274 0.98 -5.34 -23.15
CA ALA A 274 0.20 -4.10 -22.98
C ALA A 274 1.03 -2.88 -22.53
N SER A 275 2.29 -3.04 -22.17
CA SER A 275 3.15 -1.94 -21.65
C SER A 275 3.97 -1.23 -22.73
N ALA A 276 3.82 -1.59 -24.01
CA ALA A 276 4.62 -1.02 -25.12
C ALA A 276 3.87 0.04 -25.94
N ARG A 277 2.92 0.79 -25.32
CA ARG A 277 2.22 1.88 -26.02
C ARG A 277 2.23 3.18 -25.25
#